data_311d2e7ff8bab800cdf8f680c15f43be
#
_entry.id   311d2e7ff8bab800cdf8f680c15f43be
#
_cell.length_a   1.000
_cell.length_b   1.000
_cell.length_c   1.000
_cell.angle_alpha   90.00
_cell.angle_beta   90.00
_cell.angle_gamma   90.00
#
_symmetry.space_group_name_H-M   'P 1'
#
loop_
_entity.id
_entity.type
_entity.pdbx_description
1 polymer ?
#
loop_
_entity_poly.entity_id
_entity_poly.type
_entity_poly.pdbx_seq_one_letter_code
_entity_poly.pdbx_strand_id
1 'polypeptide(L)'
;HTRIRFIHTFDFDRILRAQTAPKDLRASIVYLDALGPLHPDFKALDISVEISSHVWFGFVNRALDEFAAASGLEVIIAAHPRAQPGSVDTGYSGKRVVHGQTESLIHSAKCVVISDPTTSIGMAAWHGRPITVVKCGRLFDTHQLELEQYADLLALEVLEPGRIPVDWSPPAVKASAYERFLRAYVKRPG
;
A
#
# COMPACT_ATOMS: atom_id res chain seq x y z
N HIS A 1 -19.35 26.73 22.29
CA HIS A 1 -19.71 25.45 21.62
C HIS A 1 -18.83 25.30 20.39
N THR A 2 -17.87 24.37 20.44
CA THR A 2 -17.04 24.00 19.31
C THR A 2 -17.90 23.14 18.37
N ARG A 3 -18.14 23.61 17.14
CA ARG A 3 -18.78 22.80 16.10
C ARG A 3 -17.73 21.95 15.41
N ILE A 4 -17.77 20.63 15.61
CA ILE A 4 -16.95 19.70 14.85
C ILE A 4 -17.59 19.55 13.47
N ARG A 5 -16.84 19.85 12.43
CA ARG A 5 -17.22 19.56 11.03
C ARG A 5 -16.37 18.37 10.54
N PHE A 6 -17.04 17.33 10.14
CA PHE A 6 -16.37 16.23 9.44
C PHE A 6 -16.15 16.65 7.98
N ILE A 7 -14.91 16.61 7.53
CA ILE A 7 -14.54 16.85 6.13
C ILE A 7 -14.04 15.55 5.52
N HIS A 8 -14.12 15.43 4.23
CA HIS A 8 -13.50 14.32 3.51
C HIS A 8 -11.97 14.39 3.66
N THR A 9 -11.31 13.24 3.60
CA THR A 9 -9.84 13.21 3.51
C THR A 9 -9.40 13.86 2.19
N PHE A 10 -8.19 14.43 2.14
CA PHE A 10 -7.61 14.95 0.89
C PHE A 10 -7.58 13.91 -0.22
N ASP A 11 -7.41 12.63 0.15
CA ASP A 11 -7.39 11.51 -0.78
C ASP A 11 -8.75 11.31 -1.48
N PHE A 12 -9.86 11.72 -0.87
CA PHE A 12 -11.18 11.60 -1.47
C PHE A 12 -11.32 12.44 -2.75
N ASP A 13 -10.84 13.67 -2.77
CA ASP A 13 -10.86 14.51 -3.96
C ASP A 13 -9.96 13.95 -5.07
N ARG A 14 -8.86 13.30 -4.68
CA ARG A 14 -7.95 12.59 -5.61
C ARG A 14 -8.63 11.38 -6.21
N ILE A 15 -9.30 10.56 -5.39
CA ILE A 15 -10.09 9.40 -5.84
C ILE A 15 -11.11 9.82 -6.91
N LEU A 16 -11.83 10.91 -6.71
CA LEU A 16 -12.84 11.41 -7.67
C LEU A 16 -12.22 11.90 -8.98
N ARG A 17 -10.96 12.32 -8.95
CA ARG A 17 -10.23 12.81 -10.13
C ARG A 17 -9.39 11.74 -10.81
N ALA A 18 -9.30 10.54 -10.23
CA ALA A 18 -8.47 9.47 -10.77
C ALA A 18 -8.87 9.13 -12.21
N GLN A 19 -7.96 9.38 -13.14
CA GLN A 19 -8.10 8.94 -14.52
C GLN A 19 -7.72 7.46 -14.62
N THR A 20 -8.29 6.76 -15.59
CA THR A 20 -7.90 5.38 -15.88
C THR A 20 -6.42 5.32 -16.23
N ALA A 21 -5.69 4.43 -15.58
CA ALA A 21 -4.29 4.18 -15.93
C ALA A 21 -4.17 3.67 -17.38
N PRO A 22 -2.98 3.82 -17.98
CA PRO A 22 -2.68 3.22 -19.27
C PRO A 22 -3.07 1.74 -19.31
N LYS A 23 -3.51 1.26 -20.49
CA LYS A 23 -4.03 -0.11 -20.65
C LYS A 23 -3.03 -1.21 -20.29
N ASP A 24 -1.74 -0.94 -20.44
CA ASP A 24 -0.64 -1.82 -20.11
C ASP A 24 -0.49 -2.12 -18.60
N LEU A 25 -1.07 -1.27 -17.74
CA LEU A 25 -0.99 -1.43 -16.28
C LEU A 25 -2.13 -2.25 -15.65
N ARG A 26 -3.11 -2.69 -16.44
CA ARG A 26 -4.35 -3.33 -15.93
C ARG A 26 -4.20 -4.73 -15.34
N ALA A 27 -3.08 -5.39 -15.59
CA ALA A 27 -2.83 -6.75 -15.13
C ALA A 27 -1.65 -6.81 -14.15
N SER A 28 -1.56 -5.86 -13.22
CA SER A 28 -0.44 -5.76 -12.30
C SER A 28 -0.84 -5.88 -10.83
N ILE A 29 0.13 -6.28 -10.02
CA ILE A 29 0.16 -6.05 -8.59
C ILE A 29 0.78 -4.67 -8.37
N VAL A 30 0.14 -3.82 -7.58
CA VAL A 30 0.68 -2.51 -7.23
C VAL A 30 1.12 -2.52 -5.76
N TYR A 31 2.42 -2.35 -5.54
CA TYR A 31 2.95 -2.14 -4.21
C TYR A 31 2.97 -0.64 -3.89
N LEU A 32 2.34 -0.27 -2.78
CA LEU A 32 2.35 1.12 -2.30
C LEU A 32 3.60 1.35 -1.45
N ASP A 33 4.56 2.05 -2.03
CA ASP A 33 5.77 2.45 -1.31
C ASP A 33 5.45 3.47 -0.22
N ALA A 34 5.84 3.18 1.01
CA ALA A 34 5.76 4.07 2.15
C ALA A 34 7.14 4.59 2.60
N LEU A 35 8.17 4.42 1.75
CA LEU A 35 9.59 4.75 2.03
C LEU A 35 10.23 3.89 3.14
N GLY A 36 9.47 3.15 3.93
CA GLY A 36 9.98 2.34 5.03
C GLY A 36 10.97 3.12 5.91
N PRO A 37 12.18 2.59 6.18
CA PRO A 37 13.17 3.26 7.02
C PRO A 37 13.68 4.61 6.48
N LEU A 38 13.40 4.92 5.21
CA LEU A 38 13.84 6.17 4.59
C LEU A 38 12.82 7.31 4.74
N HIS A 39 11.69 7.07 5.44
CA HIS A 39 10.65 8.08 5.57
C HIS A 39 11.19 9.32 6.33
N PRO A 40 11.09 10.54 5.75
CA PRO A 40 11.71 11.73 6.29
C PRO A 40 11.17 12.14 7.68
N ASP A 41 9.96 11.73 8.02
CA ASP A 41 9.36 12.03 9.31
C ASP A 41 10.09 11.32 10.47
N PHE A 42 10.74 10.19 10.26
CA PHE A 42 11.53 9.52 11.30
C PHE A 42 12.68 10.42 11.77
N LYS A 43 13.38 11.03 10.82
CA LYS A 43 14.44 11.99 11.15
C LYS A 43 13.88 13.27 11.76
N ALA A 44 12.76 13.78 11.25
CA ALA A 44 12.16 15.02 11.73
C ALA A 44 11.59 14.90 13.15
N LEU A 45 11.11 13.70 13.53
CA LEU A 45 10.50 13.40 14.83
C LEU A 45 11.45 12.69 15.79
N ASP A 46 12.73 12.54 15.42
CA ASP A 46 13.76 11.81 16.20
C ASP A 46 13.33 10.36 16.55
N ILE A 47 12.65 9.70 15.59
CA ILE A 47 12.21 8.32 15.76
C ILE A 47 13.34 7.39 15.33
N SER A 48 13.79 6.53 16.26
CA SER A 48 14.75 5.46 15.96
C SER A 48 14.06 4.34 15.21
N VAL A 49 14.63 3.95 14.08
CA VAL A 49 14.16 2.82 13.26
C VAL A 49 14.98 1.58 13.55
N GLU A 50 14.32 0.48 13.86
CA GLU A 50 14.96 -0.78 14.29
C GLU A 50 15.63 -1.56 13.15
N ILE A 51 15.27 -1.28 11.90
CA ILE A 51 15.72 -2.01 10.72
C ILE A 51 16.45 -1.11 9.73
N SER A 52 17.55 -1.58 9.17
CA SER A 52 18.23 -0.84 8.10
C SER A 52 17.46 -0.89 6.78
N SER A 53 17.64 0.12 5.93
CA SER A 53 17.01 0.16 4.60
C SER A 53 17.37 -1.05 3.73
N HIS A 54 18.62 -1.52 3.80
CA HIS A 54 19.05 -2.71 3.05
C HIS A 54 18.25 -3.97 3.46
N VAL A 55 18.09 -4.21 4.76
CA VAL A 55 17.32 -5.35 5.26
C VAL A 55 15.85 -5.21 4.93
N TRP A 56 15.29 -4.00 5.10
CA TRP A 56 13.90 -3.70 4.74
C TRP A 56 13.61 -4.01 3.27
N PHE A 57 14.38 -3.42 2.34
CA PHE A 57 14.20 -3.67 0.91
C PHE A 57 14.44 -5.14 0.54
N GLY A 58 15.32 -5.85 1.24
CA GLY A 58 15.50 -7.29 1.10
C GLY A 58 14.22 -8.06 1.35
N PHE A 59 13.52 -7.78 2.46
CA PHE A 59 12.23 -8.40 2.77
C PHE A 59 11.14 -8.01 1.76
N VAL A 60 11.04 -6.73 1.42
CA VAL A 60 10.04 -6.25 0.45
C VAL A 60 10.26 -6.91 -0.91
N ASN A 61 11.47 -6.87 -1.45
CA ASN A 61 11.77 -7.48 -2.75
C ASN A 61 11.46 -8.96 -2.78
N ARG A 62 11.84 -9.70 -1.73
CA ARG A 62 11.54 -11.12 -1.63
C ARG A 62 10.03 -11.38 -1.72
N ALA A 63 9.22 -10.66 -0.94
CA ALA A 63 7.77 -10.82 -0.99
C ALA A 63 7.20 -10.49 -2.37
N LEU A 64 7.66 -9.40 -2.98
CA LEU A 64 7.19 -8.98 -4.31
C LEU A 64 7.56 -9.97 -5.40
N ASP A 65 8.75 -10.60 -5.32
CA ASP A 65 9.17 -11.66 -6.23
C ASP A 65 8.34 -12.94 -6.05
N GLU A 66 8.01 -13.30 -4.81
CA GLU A 66 7.14 -14.43 -4.49
C GLU A 66 5.70 -14.20 -5.04
N PHE A 67 5.14 -13.00 -4.88
CA PHE A 67 3.84 -12.65 -5.48
C PHE A 67 3.86 -12.70 -7.00
N ALA A 68 4.90 -12.15 -7.63
CA ALA A 68 5.05 -12.20 -9.09
C ALA A 68 5.14 -13.64 -9.60
N ALA A 69 5.94 -14.48 -8.94
CA ALA A 69 6.10 -15.89 -9.30
C ALA A 69 4.80 -16.69 -9.14
N ALA A 70 4.07 -16.48 -8.03
CA ALA A 70 2.83 -17.21 -7.75
C ALA A 70 1.68 -16.82 -8.68
N SER A 71 1.54 -15.52 -8.99
CA SER A 71 0.40 -15.01 -9.76
C SER A 71 0.64 -14.86 -11.25
N GLY A 72 1.90 -14.81 -11.70
CA GLY A 72 2.29 -14.47 -13.07
C GLY A 72 2.03 -12.99 -13.43
N LEU A 73 1.74 -12.14 -12.45
CA LEU A 73 1.47 -10.72 -12.66
C LEU A 73 2.74 -9.87 -12.53
N GLU A 74 2.83 -8.80 -13.33
CA GLU A 74 3.85 -7.78 -13.14
C GLU A 74 3.67 -7.07 -11.80
N VAL A 75 4.76 -6.81 -11.09
CA VAL A 75 4.77 -5.96 -9.89
C VAL A 75 5.24 -4.57 -10.26
N ILE A 76 4.41 -3.58 -9.94
CA ILE A 76 4.70 -2.15 -10.15
C ILE A 76 4.73 -1.45 -8.79
N ILE A 77 5.77 -0.65 -8.58
CA ILE A 77 5.92 0.15 -7.37
C ILE A 77 5.27 1.52 -7.58
N ALA A 78 4.24 1.83 -6.82
CA ALA A 78 3.73 3.19 -6.73
C ALA A 78 4.57 3.97 -5.72
N ALA A 79 5.51 4.77 -6.22
CA ALA A 79 6.44 5.52 -5.37
C ALA A 79 5.69 6.47 -4.43
N HIS A 80 6.20 6.58 -3.21
CA HIS A 80 5.68 7.53 -2.23
C HIS A 80 5.77 8.97 -2.78
N PRO A 81 4.79 9.85 -2.51
CA PRO A 81 4.80 11.23 -3.04
C PRO A 81 6.03 12.05 -2.67
N ARG A 82 6.67 11.73 -1.54
CA ARG A 82 7.93 12.37 -1.10
C ARG A 82 9.20 11.68 -1.60
N ALA A 83 9.07 10.56 -2.31
CA ALA A 83 10.21 9.90 -2.92
C ALA A 83 10.76 10.76 -4.06
N GLN A 84 12.04 11.09 -3.99
CA GLN A 84 12.70 11.74 -5.10
C GLN A 84 13.00 10.69 -6.20
N PRO A 85 12.79 11.00 -7.48
CA PRO A 85 13.20 10.10 -8.56
C PRO A 85 14.66 9.67 -8.42
N GLY A 86 14.92 8.37 -8.53
CA GLY A 86 16.24 7.77 -8.35
C GLY A 86 16.61 7.43 -6.90
N SER A 87 15.96 7.99 -5.87
CA SER A 87 16.33 7.75 -4.47
C SER A 87 15.89 6.38 -3.94
N VAL A 88 14.74 5.89 -4.39
CA VAL A 88 14.17 4.59 -4.00
C VAL A 88 14.19 3.57 -5.13
N ASP A 89 14.37 4.00 -6.37
CA ASP A 89 14.25 3.15 -7.55
C ASP A 89 15.24 1.97 -7.50
N THR A 90 16.45 2.22 -7.01
CA THR A 90 17.48 1.19 -6.83
C THR A 90 17.18 0.19 -5.73
N GLY A 91 16.35 0.56 -4.74
CA GLY A 91 15.95 -0.32 -3.65
C GLY A 91 15.05 -1.47 -4.09
N TYR A 92 14.34 -1.33 -5.21
CA TYR A 92 13.35 -2.31 -5.67
C TYR A 92 13.87 -3.33 -6.70
N SER A 93 15.18 -3.54 -6.78
CA SER A 93 15.81 -4.63 -7.55
C SER A 93 15.32 -4.71 -9.02
N GLY A 94 15.28 -3.58 -9.72
CA GLY A 94 14.89 -3.48 -11.13
C GLY A 94 13.39 -3.55 -11.42
N LYS A 95 12.53 -3.59 -10.40
CA LYS A 95 11.08 -3.48 -10.61
C LYS A 95 10.71 -2.09 -11.13
N ARG A 96 9.65 -2.01 -11.90
CA ARG A 96 9.14 -0.75 -12.44
C ARG A 96 8.65 0.16 -11.32
N VAL A 97 9.29 1.31 -11.12
CA VAL A 97 8.88 2.35 -10.17
C VAL A 97 8.16 3.48 -10.93
N VAL A 98 7.00 3.88 -10.44
CA VAL A 98 6.17 4.93 -11.07
C VAL A 98 5.87 6.02 -10.05
N HIS A 99 6.23 7.25 -10.39
CA HIS A 99 6.04 8.43 -9.55
C HIS A 99 4.78 9.20 -9.93
N GLY A 100 4.07 9.71 -8.94
CA GLY A 100 2.95 10.66 -9.13
C GLY A 100 1.68 10.09 -9.75
N GLN A 101 1.55 8.76 -9.89
CA GLN A 101 0.40 8.10 -10.53
C GLN A 101 -0.29 7.08 -9.60
N THR A 102 -0.15 7.22 -8.31
CA THR A 102 -0.64 6.24 -7.31
C THR A 102 -2.11 5.91 -7.49
N GLU A 103 -2.97 6.91 -7.69
CA GLU A 103 -4.41 6.71 -7.86
C GLU A 103 -4.74 5.91 -9.12
N SER A 104 -4.12 6.26 -10.23
CA SER A 104 -4.34 5.58 -11.52
C SER A 104 -3.86 4.13 -11.48
N LEU A 105 -2.71 3.89 -10.82
CA LEU A 105 -2.19 2.54 -10.58
C LEU A 105 -3.15 1.73 -9.72
N ILE A 106 -3.58 2.25 -8.57
CA ILE A 106 -4.55 1.58 -7.69
C ILE A 106 -5.85 1.28 -8.45
N HIS A 107 -6.38 2.26 -9.18
CA HIS A 107 -7.61 2.07 -9.97
C HIS A 107 -7.53 0.90 -10.95
N SER A 108 -6.36 0.63 -11.50
CA SER A 108 -6.15 -0.40 -12.53
C SER A 108 -5.58 -1.71 -12.00
N ALA A 109 -5.11 -1.74 -10.75
CA ALA A 109 -4.46 -2.89 -10.14
C ALA A 109 -5.37 -4.13 -10.08
N LYS A 110 -4.80 -5.32 -10.21
CA LYS A 110 -5.43 -6.59 -9.84
C LYS A 110 -5.40 -6.81 -8.33
N CYS A 111 -4.33 -6.38 -7.69
CA CYS A 111 -4.16 -6.42 -6.25
C CYS A 111 -3.26 -5.25 -5.82
N VAL A 112 -3.51 -4.73 -4.64
CA VAL A 112 -2.66 -3.74 -3.96
C VAL A 112 -1.95 -4.44 -2.81
N VAL A 113 -0.64 -4.25 -2.72
CA VAL A 113 0.19 -4.79 -1.63
C VAL A 113 0.74 -3.63 -0.81
N ILE A 114 0.67 -3.76 0.51
CA ILE A 114 1.24 -2.81 1.47
C ILE A 114 2.11 -3.53 2.48
N SER A 115 3.16 -2.87 2.96
CA SER A 115 3.99 -3.33 4.08
C SER A 115 4.03 -2.32 5.23
N ASP A 116 3.46 -1.16 5.02
CA ASP A 116 3.37 -0.06 5.98
C ASP A 116 1.97 0.52 6.02
N PRO A 117 1.56 1.13 7.14
CA PRO A 117 0.37 1.95 7.20
C PRO A 117 0.43 3.06 6.16
N THR A 118 -0.61 3.19 5.35
CA THR A 118 -0.69 4.23 4.32
C THR A 118 -2.11 4.74 4.15
N THR A 119 -2.26 6.05 3.99
CA THR A 119 -3.57 6.66 3.72
C THR A 119 -4.15 6.22 2.37
N SER A 120 -3.29 5.83 1.43
CA SER A 120 -3.70 5.35 0.10
C SER A 120 -4.48 4.03 0.13
N ILE A 121 -4.52 3.33 1.28
CA ILE A 121 -5.38 2.15 1.48
C ILE A 121 -6.87 2.50 1.29
N GLY A 122 -7.27 3.72 1.64
CA GLY A 122 -8.62 4.22 1.40
C GLY A 122 -9.00 4.26 -0.08
N MET A 123 -8.06 4.61 -0.96
CA MET A 123 -8.27 4.59 -2.41
C MET A 123 -8.45 3.14 -2.92
N ALA A 124 -7.64 2.21 -2.43
CA ALA A 124 -7.76 0.80 -2.82
C ALA A 124 -9.12 0.22 -2.40
N ALA A 125 -9.54 0.51 -1.16
CA ALA A 125 -10.85 0.11 -0.67
C ALA A 125 -12.01 0.75 -1.47
N TRP A 126 -11.90 2.02 -1.83
CA TRP A 126 -12.89 2.74 -2.65
C TRP A 126 -13.08 2.11 -4.02
N HIS A 127 -11.98 1.74 -4.68
CA HIS A 127 -12.00 1.09 -5.98
C HIS A 127 -12.30 -0.42 -5.91
N GLY A 128 -12.57 -0.95 -4.71
CA GLY A 128 -12.86 -2.37 -4.51
C GLY A 128 -11.68 -3.27 -4.93
N ARG A 129 -10.44 -2.80 -4.74
CA ARG A 129 -9.25 -3.59 -5.10
C ARG A 129 -8.90 -4.55 -3.99
N PRO A 130 -8.58 -5.81 -4.30
CA PRO A 130 -7.98 -6.72 -3.34
C PRO A 130 -6.75 -6.07 -2.69
N ILE A 131 -6.62 -6.20 -1.38
CA ILE A 131 -5.47 -5.67 -0.64
C ILE A 131 -4.87 -6.83 0.14
N THR A 132 -3.53 -6.95 0.08
CA THR A 132 -2.75 -7.90 0.87
C THR A 132 -1.72 -7.13 1.69
N VAL A 133 -1.60 -7.48 2.96
CA VAL A 133 -0.58 -6.93 3.87
C VAL A 133 0.62 -7.87 3.90
N VAL A 134 1.83 -7.31 3.81
CA VAL A 134 3.08 -8.04 3.98
C VAL A 134 3.84 -7.52 5.17
N LYS A 135 4.20 -8.39 6.10
CA LYS A 135 5.05 -8.04 7.25
C LYS A 135 6.52 -8.11 6.85
N CYS A 136 7.08 -6.99 6.42
CA CYS A 136 8.47 -6.89 5.97
C CYS A 136 9.47 -6.46 7.06
N GLY A 137 9.24 -6.85 8.29
CA GLY A 137 10.02 -6.43 9.46
C GLY A 137 9.31 -5.32 10.23
N ARG A 138 9.90 -4.90 11.34
CA ARG A 138 9.34 -3.88 12.24
C ARG A 138 10.16 -2.61 12.17
N LEU A 139 9.51 -1.49 11.82
CA LEU A 139 10.15 -0.18 11.82
C LEU A 139 10.24 0.41 13.23
N PHE A 140 9.16 0.28 14.02
CA PHE A 140 9.06 0.72 15.41
C PHE A 140 7.83 0.06 16.08
N ASP A 141 7.67 0.19 17.38
CA ASP A 141 6.69 -0.58 18.16
C ASP A 141 5.24 -0.45 17.67
N THR A 142 4.79 0.74 17.28
CA THR A 142 3.40 0.94 16.85
C THR A 142 3.12 0.52 15.41
N HIS A 143 4.15 0.37 14.58
CA HIS A 143 4.02 0.05 13.15
C HIS A 143 3.27 -1.26 12.89
N GLN A 144 3.63 -2.33 13.62
CA GLN A 144 2.96 -3.62 13.47
C GLN A 144 1.50 -3.57 13.93
N LEU A 145 1.24 -2.85 15.03
CA LEU A 145 -0.11 -2.68 15.57
C LEU A 145 -1.02 -1.97 14.56
N GLU A 146 -0.54 -0.93 13.92
CA GLU A 146 -1.30 -0.20 12.89
C GLU A 146 -1.60 -1.05 11.66
N LEU A 147 -0.62 -1.86 11.19
CA LEU A 147 -0.85 -2.81 10.10
C LEU A 147 -1.89 -3.87 10.46
N GLU A 148 -1.83 -4.40 11.68
CA GLU A 148 -2.80 -5.36 12.19
C GLU A 148 -4.20 -4.76 12.30
N GLN A 149 -4.32 -3.51 12.77
CA GLN A 149 -5.59 -2.79 12.79
C GLN A 149 -6.20 -2.63 11.39
N TYR A 150 -5.40 -2.27 10.37
CA TYR A 150 -5.89 -2.23 8.99
C TYR A 150 -6.33 -3.61 8.50
N ALA A 151 -5.55 -4.65 8.80
CA ALA A 151 -5.87 -6.01 8.42
C ALA A 151 -7.21 -6.45 9.03
N ASP A 152 -7.44 -6.19 10.29
CA ASP A 152 -8.70 -6.53 10.98
C ASP A 152 -9.89 -5.73 10.45
N LEU A 153 -9.74 -4.41 10.31
CA LEU A 153 -10.82 -3.51 9.86
C LEU A 153 -11.30 -3.85 8.44
N LEU A 154 -10.38 -4.19 7.56
CA LEU A 154 -10.66 -4.50 6.16
C LEU A 154 -10.77 -6.01 5.90
N ALA A 155 -10.53 -6.83 6.93
CA ALA A 155 -10.45 -8.28 6.87
C ALA A 155 -9.49 -8.77 5.77
N LEU A 156 -8.26 -8.22 5.80
CA LEU A 156 -7.20 -8.49 4.82
C LEU A 156 -6.42 -9.76 5.18
N GLU A 157 -5.82 -10.32 4.15
CA GLU A 157 -4.79 -11.34 4.29
C GLU A 157 -3.47 -10.69 4.72
N VAL A 158 -2.79 -11.31 5.69
CA VAL A 158 -1.47 -10.88 6.17
C VAL A 158 -0.47 -12.00 5.92
N LEU A 159 0.57 -11.70 5.16
CA LEU A 159 1.60 -12.66 4.74
C LEU A 159 2.99 -12.22 5.20
N GLU A 160 3.91 -13.17 5.22
CA GLU A 160 5.32 -12.92 5.54
C GLU A 160 6.21 -13.32 4.35
N PRO A 161 7.28 -12.56 4.05
CA PRO A 161 8.26 -12.96 3.05
C PRO A 161 8.83 -14.36 3.35
N GLY A 162 8.88 -15.22 2.34
CA GLY A 162 9.30 -16.62 2.49
C GLY A 162 8.17 -17.59 2.89
N ARG A 163 6.96 -17.10 3.08
CA ARG A 163 5.77 -17.89 3.42
C ARG A 163 4.58 -17.61 2.51
N ILE A 164 4.79 -16.90 1.41
CA ILE A 164 3.75 -16.66 0.42
C ILE A 164 3.49 -17.98 -0.34
N PRO A 165 2.24 -18.47 -0.38
CA PRO A 165 1.92 -19.72 -1.08
C PRO A 165 2.30 -19.67 -2.56
N VAL A 166 2.81 -20.78 -3.09
CA VAL A 166 3.23 -20.89 -4.51
C VAL A 166 2.06 -20.76 -5.50
N ASP A 167 0.84 -20.99 -5.05
CA ASP A 167 -0.42 -20.85 -5.77
C ASP A 167 -1.22 -19.60 -5.33
N TRP A 168 -0.55 -18.66 -4.65
CA TRP A 168 -1.20 -17.44 -4.21
C TRP A 168 -1.82 -16.68 -5.39
N SER A 169 -3.00 -16.17 -5.15
CA SER A 169 -3.71 -15.28 -6.08
C SER A 169 -4.35 -14.12 -5.30
N PRO A 170 -4.65 -12.99 -5.96
CA PRO A 170 -5.32 -11.88 -5.32
C PRO A 170 -6.55 -12.32 -4.52
N PRO A 171 -6.66 -11.97 -3.22
CA PRO A 171 -7.75 -12.43 -2.37
C PRO A 171 -9.10 -11.84 -2.81
N ALA A 172 -10.19 -12.52 -2.44
CA ALA A 172 -11.53 -11.98 -2.67
C ALA A 172 -11.79 -10.79 -1.74
N VAL A 173 -12.34 -9.71 -2.30
CA VAL A 173 -12.71 -8.52 -1.55
C VAL A 173 -13.90 -8.81 -0.63
N LYS A 174 -13.77 -8.53 0.66
CA LYS A 174 -14.87 -8.57 1.63
C LYS A 174 -15.62 -7.24 1.63
N ALA A 175 -16.58 -7.11 0.72
CA ALA A 175 -17.31 -5.86 0.47
C ALA A 175 -17.85 -5.18 1.73
N SER A 176 -18.43 -5.96 2.67
CA SER A 176 -18.97 -5.41 3.92
C SER A 176 -17.89 -4.80 4.83
N ALA A 177 -16.67 -5.35 4.85
CA ALA A 177 -15.55 -4.78 5.60
C ALA A 177 -15.08 -3.46 4.96
N TYR A 178 -14.96 -3.45 3.63
CA TYR A 178 -14.59 -2.24 2.88
C TYR A 178 -15.64 -1.13 3.05
N GLU A 179 -16.92 -1.46 3.01
CA GLU A 179 -17.98 -0.47 3.24
C GLU A 179 -17.94 0.13 4.65
N ARG A 180 -17.72 -0.69 5.68
CA ARG A 180 -17.57 -0.20 7.06
C ARG A 180 -16.37 0.73 7.18
N PHE A 181 -15.23 0.33 6.63
CA PHE A 181 -14.02 1.15 6.63
C PHE A 181 -14.24 2.50 5.91
N LEU A 182 -14.82 2.48 4.71
CA LEU A 182 -15.09 3.69 3.94
C LEU A 182 -16.05 4.65 4.66
N ARG A 183 -17.06 4.12 5.34
CA ARG A 183 -18.00 4.95 6.15
C ARG A 183 -17.34 5.57 7.38
N ALA A 184 -16.36 4.87 7.97
CA ALA A 184 -15.69 5.34 9.18
C ALA A 184 -14.55 6.31 8.88
N TYR A 185 -13.79 6.08 7.82
CA TYR A 185 -12.52 6.77 7.55
C TYR A 185 -12.50 7.55 6.24
N VAL A 186 -13.32 7.15 5.25
CA VAL A 186 -13.40 7.80 3.94
C VAL A 186 -14.87 8.08 3.67
N LYS A 187 -15.33 9.28 3.98
CA LYS A 187 -16.74 9.64 3.82
C LYS A 187 -17.16 9.52 2.34
N ARG A 188 -18.16 8.68 2.05
CA ARG A 188 -18.83 8.68 0.74
C ARG A 188 -19.71 9.93 0.61
N PRO A 189 -19.83 10.51 -0.60
CA PRO A 189 -20.91 11.46 -0.86
C PRO A 189 -22.25 10.76 -0.61
N GLY A 190 -23.16 11.47 0.05
CA GLY A 190 -24.55 11.01 0.24
C GLY A 190 -25.31 11.01 -1.08
#